data_88c048f395516f8fd42ccae34d593959
#
_entry.id   88c048f395516f8fd42ccae34d593959
#
_cell.length_a   1.000
_cell.length_b   1.000
_cell.length_c   1.000
_cell.angle_alpha   90.00
_cell.angle_beta   90.00
_cell.angle_gamma   90.00
#
_symmetry.space_group_name_H-M   'P 1'
#
loop_
_entity.id
_entity.type
_entity.pdbx_description
1 polymer ?
#
loop_
_entity_poly.entity_id
_entity_poly.type
_entity_poly.pdbx_seq_one_letter_code
_entity_poly.pdbx_strand_id
1 'polypeptide(L)'
;MINDIVASVIADLKIELKNEVDFDAEILAVKVKNAVREVIAARNYPKSYTEAQKNADLLEYYTNIRAIALYDYTKIGAEGQSQYSADGESIHYLDRNKLFAGVLPIART
;
A
#
# COMPACT_ATOMS: atom_id res chain seq x y z
N MET A 1 1.97 -2.44 16.98
CA MET A 1 1.94 -1.05 16.63
C MET A 1 2.02 -0.88 15.15
N ILE A 2 1.90 0.32 14.68
CA ILE A 2 1.93 0.57 13.26
C ILE A 2 3.20 0.06 12.61
N ASN A 3 4.32 0.13 13.32
CA ASN A 3 5.56 -0.37 12.75
C ASN A 3 5.50 -1.87 12.50
N ASP A 4 4.69 -2.60 13.25
CA ASP A 4 4.58 -4.04 13.06
C ASP A 4 3.84 -4.32 11.76
N ILE A 5 2.86 -3.50 11.41
CA ILE A 5 2.14 -3.69 10.17
C ILE A 5 3.07 -3.42 9.01
N VAL A 6 3.88 -2.34 9.11
CA VAL A 6 4.84 -2.02 8.07
C VAL A 6 5.80 -3.20 7.88
N ALA A 7 6.32 -3.74 8.97
CA ALA A 7 7.27 -4.83 8.88
C ALA A 7 6.65 -6.08 8.28
N SER A 8 5.38 -6.37 8.61
CA SER A 8 4.71 -7.54 8.06
C SER A 8 4.46 -7.41 6.58
N VAL A 9 4.04 -6.23 6.14
CA VAL A 9 3.79 -6.01 4.72
C VAL A 9 5.10 -6.10 3.94
N ILE A 10 6.18 -5.52 4.48
CA ILE A 10 7.47 -5.60 3.82
C ILE A 10 7.90 -7.05 3.68
N ALA A 11 7.75 -7.84 4.75
CA ALA A 11 8.16 -9.24 4.71
C ALA A 11 7.38 -10.02 3.67
N ASP A 12 6.07 -9.79 3.58
CA ASP A 12 5.26 -10.51 2.61
C ASP A 12 5.62 -10.11 1.19
N LEU A 13 5.84 -8.83 0.94
CA LEU A 13 6.16 -8.39 -0.40
C LEU A 13 7.57 -8.80 -0.81
N LYS A 14 8.51 -8.93 0.14
CA LYS A 14 9.82 -9.42 -0.20
C LYS A 14 9.74 -10.84 -0.72
N ILE A 15 8.85 -11.64 -0.18
CA ILE A 15 8.70 -13.01 -0.63
C ILE A 15 8.14 -13.00 -2.05
N GLU A 16 7.15 -12.15 -2.31
CA GLU A 16 6.58 -12.13 -3.64
C GLU A 16 7.52 -11.55 -4.67
N LEU A 17 8.38 -10.64 -4.30
CA LEU A 17 9.26 -9.97 -5.24
C LEU A 17 10.68 -10.54 -5.27
N LYS A 18 10.92 -11.61 -4.56
CA LYS A 18 12.29 -12.09 -4.41
C LYS A 18 12.98 -12.44 -5.72
N ASN A 19 12.25 -12.77 -6.75
CA ASN A 19 12.87 -13.14 -7.98
C ASN A 19 12.88 -11.99 -9.00
N GLU A 20 12.47 -10.82 -8.57
CA GLU A 20 12.47 -9.71 -9.48
C GLU A 20 13.87 -9.15 -9.69
N VAL A 21 14.20 -8.83 -10.88
CA VAL A 21 15.49 -8.29 -11.17
C VAL A 21 15.46 -6.87 -10.68
N ASP A 22 16.51 -6.39 -10.11
CA ASP A 22 16.59 -5.04 -9.60
C ASP A 22 15.66 -4.78 -8.42
N PHE A 23 15.35 -5.80 -7.63
CA PHE A 23 14.55 -5.60 -6.46
C PHE A 23 15.30 -4.68 -5.48
N ASP A 24 14.65 -3.65 -4.97
CA ASP A 24 15.27 -2.73 -4.03
C ASP A 24 14.43 -2.69 -2.76
N ALA A 25 14.97 -3.30 -1.71
CA ALA A 25 14.25 -3.38 -0.44
C ALA A 25 14.04 -2.03 0.22
N GLU A 26 14.94 -1.09 0.02
CA GLU A 26 14.79 0.21 0.66
C GLU A 26 13.67 0.99 0.02
N ILE A 27 13.53 0.93 -1.28
CA ILE A 27 12.46 1.61 -1.97
C ILE A 27 11.15 0.93 -1.60
N LEU A 28 11.13 -0.38 -1.52
CA LEU A 28 9.92 -1.08 -1.12
C LEU A 28 9.48 -0.61 0.26
N ALA A 29 10.39 -0.47 1.20
CA ALA A 29 10.05 -0.03 2.55
C ALA A 29 9.41 1.35 2.54
N VAL A 30 9.88 2.25 1.68
CA VAL A 30 9.31 3.58 1.57
C VAL A 30 7.88 3.48 1.04
N LYS A 31 7.66 2.63 0.04
CA LYS A 31 6.32 2.50 -0.54
C LYS A 31 5.34 1.91 0.48
N VAL A 32 5.80 0.98 1.29
CA VAL A 32 4.94 0.40 2.32
C VAL A 32 4.59 1.45 3.37
N LYS A 33 5.57 2.24 3.82
CA LYS A 33 5.29 3.26 4.81
C LYS A 33 4.31 4.28 4.27
N ASN A 34 4.45 4.65 2.99
CA ASN A 34 3.54 5.60 2.39
C ASN A 34 2.13 5.03 2.27
N ALA A 35 2.01 3.76 1.94
CA ALA A 35 0.71 3.12 1.83
C ALA A 35 -0.01 3.13 3.19
N VAL A 36 0.72 2.84 4.26
CA VAL A 36 0.14 2.87 5.60
C VAL A 36 -0.32 4.28 5.93
N ARG A 37 0.50 5.29 5.62
CA ARG A 37 0.12 6.67 5.91
C ARG A 37 -1.12 7.09 5.15
N GLU A 38 -1.25 6.65 3.91
CA GLU A 38 -2.41 7.02 3.12
C GLU A 38 -3.68 6.37 3.65
N VAL A 39 -3.59 5.14 4.12
CA VAL A 39 -4.74 4.48 4.71
C VAL A 39 -5.11 5.16 6.03
N ILE A 40 -4.11 5.54 6.83
CA ILE A 40 -4.37 6.27 8.07
C ILE A 40 -5.10 7.57 7.76
N ALA A 41 -4.66 8.28 6.74
CA ALA A 41 -5.30 9.54 6.38
C ALA A 41 -6.73 9.30 5.90
N ALA A 42 -6.96 8.25 5.15
CA ALA A 42 -8.27 7.96 4.63
C ALA A 42 -9.24 7.56 5.73
N ARG A 43 -8.72 6.85 6.76
CA ARG A 43 -9.59 6.45 7.87
C ARG A 43 -9.91 7.62 8.78
N ASN A 44 -9.07 8.64 8.82
CA ASN A 44 -9.33 9.84 9.60
C ASN A 44 -9.69 9.51 11.03
N TYR A 45 -8.75 8.89 11.76
CA TYR A 45 -9.00 8.43 13.11
C TYR A 45 -9.36 9.56 14.07
N PRO A 46 -10.36 9.36 14.93
CA PRO A 46 -10.66 10.34 15.95
C PRO A 46 -9.49 10.45 16.92
N LYS A 47 -9.35 11.62 17.55
CA LYS A 47 -8.26 11.80 18.46
C LYS A 47 -8.35 10.89 19.65
N SER A 48 -9.53 10.38 19.95
CA SER A 48 -9.67 9.49 21.10
C SER A 48 -9.14 8.08 20.84
N TYR A 49 -8.82 7.75 19.60
CA TYR A 49 -8.32 6.40 19.34
C TYR A 49 -6.95 6.24 19.93
N THR A 50 -6.73 5.12 20.58
CA THR A 50 -5.41 4.78 21.10
C THR A 50 -4.59 4.15 19.99
N GLU A 51 -3.30 3.98 20.23
CA GLU A 51 -2.45 3.32 19.26
C GLU A 51 -2.92 1.89 19.02
N ALA A 52 -3.38 1.21 20.07
CA ALA A 52 -3.85 -0.16 19.92
C ALA A 52 -5.10 -0.20 19.05
N GLN A 53 -5.99 0.78 19.19
CA GLN A 53 -7.18 0.82 18.38
C GLN A 53 -6.85 1.10 16.92
N LYS A 54 -5.89 1.99 16.67
CA LYS A 54 -5.49 2.29 15.31
C LYS A 54 -4.86 1.08 14.67
N ASN A 55 -4.02 0.37 15.43
CA ASN A 55 -3.33 -0.80 14.91
C ASN A 55 -4.33 -1.90 14.56
N ALA A 56 -5.32 -2.12 15.42
CA ALA A 56 -6.33 -3.13 15.15
C ALA A 56 -7.13 -2.76 13.91
N ASP A 57 -7.45 -1.48 13.73
CA ASP A 57 -8.20 -1.05 12.56
C ASP A 57 -7.36 -1.23 11.30
N LEU A 58 -6.08 -0.88 11.36
CA LEU A 58 -5.23 -1.00 10.19
C LEU A 58 -5.07 -2.45 9.76
N LEU A 59 -5.12 -3.39 10.70
CA LEU A 59 -5.01 -4.79 10.32
C LEU A 59 -6.21 -5.22 9.47
N GLU A 60 -7.35 -4.56 9.59
CA GLU A 60 -8.50 -4.89 8.79
C GLU A 60 -8.25 -4.46 7.35
N TYR A 61 -7.33 -3.55 7.11
CA TYR A 61 -7.03 -3.06 5.79
C TYR A 61 -5.68 -3.54 5.26
N TYR A 62 -5.16 -4.62 5.87
CA TYR A 62 -3.83 -5.16 5.50
C TYR A 62 -3.75 -5.43 4.00
N THR A 63 -4.79 -6.03 3.43
CA THR A 63 -4.80 -6.37 2.02
C THR A 63 -4.75 -5.11 1.15
N ASN A 64 -5.47 -4.05 1.57
CA ASN A 64 -5.42 -2.81 0.83
C ASN A 64 -4.04 -2.19 0.89
N ILE A 65 -3.41 -2.17 2.08
CA ILE A 65 -2.08 -1.60 2.27
C ILE A 65 -1.09 -2.34 1.39
N ARG A 66 -1.17 -3.68 1.39
CA ARG A 66 -0.24 -4.48 0.63
C ARG A 66 -0.42 -4.21 -0.86
N ALA A 67 -1.65 -4.13 -1.34
CA ALA A 67 -1.92 -3.88 -2.74
C ALA A 67 -1.44 -2.50 -3.19
N ILE A 68 -1.64 -1.47 -2.34
CA ILE A 68 -1.21 -0.13 -2.65
C ILE A 68 0.32 -0.08 -2.75
N ALA A 69 0.99 -0.70 -1.77
CA ALA A 69 2.45 -0.70 -1.75
C ALA A 69 3.02 -1.43 -2.96
N LEU A 70 2.43 -2.54 -3.31
CA LEU A 70 2.91 -3.33 -4.45
C LEU A 70 2.68 -2.53 -5.73
N TYR A 71 1.52 -1.91 -5.87
CA TYR A 71 1.23 -1.11 -7.04
C TYR A 71 2.26 0.01 -7.17
N ASP A 72 2.52 0.72 -6.09
CA ASP A 72 3.44 1.85 -6.15
C ASP A 72 4.87 1.38 -6.43
N TYR A 73 5.25 0.25 -5.88
CA TYR A 73 6.59 -0.27 -6.11
C TYR A 73 6.76 -0.69 -7.56
N THR A 74 5.79 -1.42 -8.09
CA THR A 74 5.95 -1.94 -9.45
C THR A 74 5.82 -0.82 -10.48
N LYS A 75 5.14 0.29 -10.13
CA LYS A 75 5.01 1.32 -11.08
C LYS A 75 6.30 2.07 -11.31
N ILE A 76 7.28 1.98 -10.41
CA ILE A 76 8.53 2.69 -10.55
C ILE A 76 9.15 2.41 -11.88
N GLY A 77 9.16 1.19 -12.31
CA GLY A 77 9.80 0.86 -13.54
C GLY A 77 9.08 1.39 -14.76
N ALA A 78 7.81 1.73 -14.63
CA ALA A 78 7.05 2.16 -15.76
C ALA A 78 6.81 3.65 -15.75
N GLU A 79 7.36 4.35 -14.80
CA GLU A 79 7.09 5.71 -14.70
C GLU A 79 7.36 6.53 -15.87
N GLY A 80 7.91 6.48 -16.71
CA GLY A 80 8.08 7.33 -17.81
C GLY A 80 7.39 6.77 -18.99
N GLN A 81 6.69 5.64 -18.85
CA GLN A 81 6.14 5.05 -19.93
C GLN A 81 4.73 4.99 -19.71
N SER A 82 4.11 6.06 -19.71
CA SER A 82 2.75 6.08 -19.36
C SER A 82 2.02 5.12 -20.16
N GLN A 83 2.39 4.77 -21.25
CA GLN A 83 1.71 3.89 -21.93
C GLN A 83 2.31 2.65 -21.96
N TYR A 84 2.85 2.22 -21.23
CA TYR A 84 3.51 1.11 -21.18
C TYR A 84 2.60 0.09 -21.54
N SER A 85 2.19 -0.11 -22.55
CA SER A 85 1.35 -1.03 -22.74
C SER A 85 1.82 -1.86 -23.63
N ALA A 86 2.51 -2.26 -23.56
CA ALA A 86 2.99 -3.07 -24.33
C ALA A 86 2.00 -3.87 -24.79
N ASP A 87 1.87 -3.96 -25.77
CA ASP A 87 0.98 -4.80 -26.27
C ASP A 87 -0.32 -4.63 -25.84
N GLY A 88 -0.65 -3.67 -25.61
CA GLY A 88 -2.01 -3.49 -25.35
C GLY A 88 -2.40 -4.08 -24.15
N GLU A 89 -1.73 -4.56 -23.49
CA GLU A 89 -2.09 -5.11 -22.43
C GLU A 89 -2.47 -4.26 -21.51
N SER A 90 -2.78 -3.40 -21.74
CA SER A 90 -3.29 -2.61 -20.85
C SER A 90 -3.13 -2.86 -19.58
N ILE A 91 -2.38 -3.13 -19.24
CA ILE A 91 -2.22 -3.30 -18.00
C ILE A 91 -2.20 -2.28 -17.40
N HIS A 92 -2.22 -1.72 -17.58
CA HIS A 92 -2.24 -0.69 -17.03
C HIS A 92 -2.45 -0.76 -15.73
N TYR A 93 -2.09 -0.06 -15.14
CA TYR A 93 -2.16 0.17 -13.83
C TYR A 93 -3.59 0.59 -13.72
N LEU A 94 -4.37 -0.14 -13.03
CA LEU A 94 -5.62 0.18 -12.75
C LEU A 94 -5.73 1.50 -12.15
N ASP A 95 -6.79 2.07 -11.98
CA ASP A 95 -7.01 3.25 -11.24
C ASP A 95 -6.58 3.00 -9.83
N ARG A 96 -5.58 3.65 -9.35
CA ARG A 96 -5.04 3.45 -8.01
C ARG A 96 -6.10 3.64 -6.94
N ASN A 97 -7.10 4.48 -7.19
CA ASN A 97 -8.14 4.68 -6.20
C ASN A 97 -8.92 3.41 -5.92
N LYS A 98 -8.94 2.47 -6.83
CA LYS A 98 -9.67 1.23 -6.58
C LYS A 98 -8.98 0.39 -5.52
N LEU A 99 -7.71 0.65 -5.25
CA LEU A 99 -7.00 -0.11 -4.23
C LEU A 99 -7.42 0.34 -2.83
N PHE A 100 -8.15 1.46 -2.75
CA PHE A 100 -8.65 1.92 -1.47
C PHE A 100 -10.12 1.50 -1.29
N ALA A 101 -10.61 0.54 -2.05
CA ALA A 101 -11.98 0.11 -1.92
C ALA A 101 -12.29 -0.31 -0.47
N GLY A 102 -13.31 0.22 0.09
CA GLY A 102 -13.68 -0.09 1.46
C GLY A 102 -12.95 0.72 2.52
N VAL A 103 -11.93 1.49 2.16
CA VAL A 103 -11.19 2.25 3.14
C VAL A 103 -11.88 3.60 3.23
N LEU A 104 -12.83 3.72 4.13
CA LEU A 104 -13.61 4.92 4.28
C LEU A 104 -13.33 5.63 5.59
N PRO A 105 -13.61 6.90 5.69
CA PRO A 105 -13.37 7.61 6.94
C PRO A 105 -14.25 7.06 8.04
N ILE A 106 -13.76 7.05 9.24
CA ILE A 106 -14.54 6.60 10.37
C ILE A 106 -15.58 7.66 10.63
N ALA A 107 -16.83 7.20 10.79
CA ALA A 107 -17.88 8.14 11.04
C ALA A 107 -17.67 8.76 12.40
N ARG A 108 -17.86 10.05 12.53
CA ARG A 108 -17.69 10.66 13.79
C ARG A 108 -19.01 11.03 14.29
N THR A 109 -19.32 10.66 15.46
CA THR A 109 -20.60 11.01 16.04
C THR A 109 -20.42 11.91 17.22
#